data_e8cd62fe93a6784292f133296abd4d1f
#
_entry.id   e8cd62fe93a6784292f133296abd4d1f
#
_cell.length_a   1.000
_cell.length_b   1.000
_cell.length_c   1.000
_cell.angle_alpha   90.00
_cell.angle_beta   90.00
_cell.angle_gamma   90.00
#
_symmetry.space_group_name_H-M   'P 1'
#
loop_
_entity.id
_entity.type
_entity.pdbx_description
1 polymer ?
#
loop_
_entity_poly.entity_id
_entity_poly.type
_entity_poly.pdbx_seq_one_letter_code
_entity_poly.pdbx_strand_id
1 'polypeptide(L)'
;LLIPTFTIGATSTSSTNDSTTNKKEPEILELESRKSFDFFWQEANTNKDSKGYGLIRDRAPGNSQISSIASVGFGLTAIAIGAERGWVTYEQAYERVLGTLNTLLNNVPQENGFFYHFLDMETAKRAWNSEVSIIDTAIALCGALTAGEYFGGEVKQKAEQLYKRVNWPWFVDNKVKQFYMAYSPEKGFQGHWDFYAEQFMLYFLAAGSPTFPADPNLFYSFQRHYGSYGGGKRFIHSWFGSIFTYQFSFAWFDLRNMVDKSGVDWWENSVIAITSNRKYCIDNKGKFKTFGENSWGLTACDGPKGYEGRYGTPPSGYNNDQHYVDGTVPPAGAAGSIVFLPDESIAALEYYYKNYPQLWGKYGFKDAYNIDVKPAWYAQDVIGIDKGITLLMIENYRSEFVWKYFMKNAYVQSGIEKVGLKKKN
;
A
#
# COMPACT_ATOMS: atom_id res chain seq x y z
N LEU A 1 -16.22 54.64 -61.52
CA LEU A 1 -15.96 53.37 -60.81
C LEU A 1 -15.51 53.69 -59.42
N LEU A 2 -16.47 53.56 -58.46
CA LEU A 2 -16.28 53.76 -57.02
C LEU A 2 -15.85 52.44 -56.43
N ILE A 3 -14.76 52.45 -55.67
CA ILE A 3 -14.31 51.33 -54.80
C ILE A 3 -14.73 51.63 -53.34
N PRO A 4 -15.45 50.76 -52.66
CA PRO A 4 -15.76 51.00 -51.24
C PRO A 4 -14.60 50.52 -50.33
N THR A 5 -14.19 51.42 -49.48
CA THR A 5 -13.25 51.16 -48.36
C THR A 5 -13.94 50.39 -47.26
N PHE A 6 -13.46 49.18 -46.90
CA PHE A 6 -13.89 48.45 -45.72
C PHE A 6 -13.00 48.84 -44.54
N THR A 7 -13.63 49.40 -43.52
CA THR A 7 -13.01 49.63 -42.20
C THR A 7 -13.09 48.34 -41.38
N ILE A 8 -11.96 47.78 -40.98
CA ILE A 8 -11.89 46.63 -40.08
C ILE A 8 -11.91 47.18 -38.68
N GLY A 9 -13.00 46.93 -37.95
CA GLY A 9 -13.09 47.17 -36.53
C GLY A 9 -12.32 46.12 -35.73
N ALA A 10 -11.33 46.58 -34.98
CA ALA A 10 -10.62 45.72 -34.02
C ALA A 10 -11.49 45.40 -32.82
N THR A 11 -11.93 44.18 -32.73
CA THR A 11 -12.52 43.64 -31.50
C THR A 11 -11.39 43.24 -30.54
N SER A 12 -11.30 43.94 -29.43
CA SER A 12 -10.44 43.58 -28.29
C SER A 12 -10.96 42.30 -27.64
N THR A 13 -10.27 41.20 -27.88
CA THR A 13 -10.45 39.99 -27.08
C THR A 13 -9.76 40.20 -25.72
N SER A 14 -10.56 40.27 -24.67
CA SER A 14 -10.09 40.20 -23.31
C SER A 14 -9.49 38.81 -23.07
N SER A 15 -8.16 38.77 -22.96
CA SER A 15 -7.46 37.59 -22.46
C SER A 15 -7.84 37.39 -20.99
N THR A 16 -8.65 36.42 -20.71
CA THR A 16 -8.77 35.88 -19.37
C THR A 16 -7.44 35.22 -19.03
N ASN A 17 -6.68 35.87 -18.16
CA ASN A 17 -5.51 35.27 -17.52
C ASN A 17 -5.97 34.12 -16.67
N ASP A 18 -5.90 32.92 -17.22
CA ASP A 18 -5.98 31.67 -16.47
C ASP A 18 -4.64 31.51 -15.73
N SER A 19 -4.57 32.10 -14.55
CA SER A 19 -3.44 31.94 -13.65
C SER A 19 -3.55 30.59 -12.94
N THR A 20 -3.39 29.50 -13.68
CA THR A 20 -2.92 28.24 -13.11
C THR A 20 -1.48 28.48 -12.69
N THR A 21 -1.29 28.86 -11.42
CA THR A 21 0.01 28.86 -10.76
C THR A 21 0.52 27.42 -10.86
N ASN A 22 1.49 27.17 -11.72
CA ASN A 22 2.27 25.94 -11.76
C ASN A 22 3.00 25.83 -10.41
N LYS A 23 2.31 25.29 -9.39
CA LYS A 23 2.92 25.04 -8.08
C LYS A 23 3.97 23.97 -8.32
N LYS A 24 5.25 24.34 -8.22
CA LYS A 24 6.36 23.39 -8.35
C LYS A 24 6.13 22.24 -7.38
N GLU A 25 6.23 21.02 -7.88
CA GLU A 25 6.11 19.82 -7.04
C GLU A 25 7.11 19.88 -5.88
N PRO A 26 6.67 19.54 -4.63
CA PRO A 26 7.58 19.50 -3.50
C PRO A 26 8.73 18.52 -3.72
N GLU A 27 9.97 18.99 -3.55
CA GLU A 27 11.18 18.19 -3.80
C GLU A 27 11.23 16.91 -2.97
N ILE A 28 10.68 16.94 -1.75
CA ILE A 28 10.66 15.77 -0.87
C ILE A 28 9.95 14.56 -1.49
N LEU A 29 8.95 14.77 -2.37
CA LEU A 29 8.23 13.69 -3.02
C LEU A 29 9.13 12.95 -4.01
N GLU A 30 9.92 13.66 -4.80
CA GLU A 30 10.89 13.04 -5.71
C GLU A 30 12.00 12.32 -4.94
N LEU A 31 12.56 12.97 -3.89
CA LEU A 31 13.62 12.39 -3.09
C LEU A 31 13.17 11.09 -2.41
N GLU A 32 12.03 11.10 -1.73
CA GLU A 32 11.53 9.92 -1.01
C GLU A 32 11.08 8.82 -1.97
N SER A 33 10.43 9.17 -3.08
CA SER A 33 10.04 8.20 -4.10
C SER A 33 11.25 7.49 -4.70
N ARG A 34 12.27 8.24 -5.10
CA ARG A 34 13.49 7.67 -5.65
C ARG A 34 14.20 6.77 -4.66
N LYS A 35 14.31 7.19 -3.41
CA LYS A 35 14.95 6.42 -2.34
C LYS A 35 14.16 5.15 -1.98
N SER A 36 12.84 5.23 -1.97
CA SER A 36 11.98 4.05 -1.77
C SER A 36 12.12 3.06 -2.92
N PHE A 37 12.16 3.53 -4.18
CA PHE A 37 12.47 2.69 -5.33
C PHE A 37 13.84 2.01 -5.21
N ASP A 38 14.88 2.77 -4.78
CA ASP A 38 16.23 2.23 -4.62
C ASP A 38 16.27 1.04 -3.66
N PHE A 39 15.44 1.01 -2.62
CA PHE A 39 15.29 -0.17 -1.76
C PHE A 39 14.86 -1.40 -2.56
N PHE A 40 13.78 -1.31 -3.31
CA PHE A 40 13.26 -2.44 -4.09
C PHE A 40 14.20 -2.89 -5.20
N TRP A 41 14.94 -1.98 -5.78
CA TRP A 41 15.89 -2.26 -6.85
C TRP A 41 17.19 -2.88 -6.35
N GLN A 42 17.76 -2.33 -5.26
CA GLN A 42 19.07 -2.71 -4.74
C GLN A 42 19.02 -3.89 -3.76
N GLU A 43 17.92 -4.02 -2.99
CA GLU A 43 17.76 -5.08 -1.99
C GLU A 43 17.05 -6.32 -2.55
N ALA A 44 17.07 -6.49 -3.85
CA ALA A 44 16.65 -7.70 -4.53
C ALA A 44 17.81 -8.66 -4.75
N ASN A 45 17.51 -9.96 -4.79
CA ASN A 45 18.46 -10.96 -5.25
C ASN A 45 18.67 -10.84 -6.77
N THR A 46 19.86 -10.41 -7.18
CA THR A 46 20.22 -10.20 -8.59
C THR A 46 21.02 -11.35 -9.20
N ASN A 47 21.32 -12.40 -8.43
CA ASN A 47 22.02 -13.58 -8.93
C ASN A 47 21.09 -14.45 -9.77
N LYS A 48 21.28 -14.43 -11.10
CA LYS A 48 20.44 -15.17 -12.06
C LYS A 48 20.48 -16.69 -11.89
N ASP A 49 21.54 -17.22 -11.28
CA ASP A 49 21.70 -18.64 -11.01
C ASP A 49 21.05 -19.06 -9.69
N SER A 50 20.61 -18.10 -8.88
CA SER A 50 19.94 -18.35 -7.61
C SER A 50 18.48 -18.75 -7.82
N LYS A 51 17.98 -19.68 -7.00
CA LYS A 51 16.55 -20.03 -6.94
C LYS A 51 15.68 -18.86 -6.52
N GLY A 52 16.23 -17.92 -5.74
CA GLY A 52 15.55 -16.73 -5.24
C GLY A 52 15.75 -15.48 -6.09
N TYR A 53 16.18 -15.59 -7.36
CA TYR A 53 16.34 -14.44 -8.23
C TYR A 53 15.09 -13.53 -8.21
N GLY A 54 15.31 -12.25 -8.00
CA GLY A 54 14.24 -11.24 -7.97
C GLY A 54 13.46 -11.15 -6.68
N LEU A 55 13.66 -12.03 -5.70
CA LEU A 55 13.10 -11.87 -4.36
C LEU A 55 13.69 -10.62 -3.71
N ILE A 56 12.88 -9.90 -2.95
CA ILE A 56 13.22 -8.63 -2.33
C ILE A 56 13.20 -8.79 -0.81
N ARG A 57 14.21 -8.23 -0.14
CA ARG A 57 14.33 -8.27 1.31
C ARG A 57 13.08 -7.71 2.00
N ASP A 58 12.72 -8.31 3.13
CA ASP A 58 11.68 -7.78 4.01
C ASP A 58 12.07 -6.42 4.57
N ARG A 59 13.33 -6.26 4.99
CA ARG A 59 13.89 -5.04 5.56
C ARG A 59 15.36 -4.88 5.25
N ALA A 60 15.91 -3.68 5.42
CA ALA A 60 17.33 -3.39 5.28
C ALA A 60 17.77 -2.30 6.27
N PRO A 61 19.00 -2.44 6.87
CA PRO A 61 20.01 -3.48 6.65
C PRO A 61 19.76 -4.79 7.39
N GLY A 62 18.81 -4.86 8.30
CA GLY A 62 18.53 -6.07 9.08
C GLY A 62 18.03 -7.25 8.23
N ASN A 63 18.18 -8.48 8.76
CA ASN A 63 17.66 -9.72 8.17
C ASN A 63 17.96 -9.91 6.67
N SER A 64 19.23 -9.79 6.28
CA SER A 64 19.67 -9.80 4.87
C SER A 64 19.31 -11.07 4.08
N GLN A 65 19.01 -12.16 4.76
CA GLN A 65 18.67 -13.46 4.15
C GLN A 65 17.14 -13.66 3.97
N ILE A 66 16.33 -12.71 4.41
CA ILE A 66 14.88 -12.90 4.46
C ILE A 66 14.16 -11.95 3.50
N SER A 67 13.36 -12.55 2.64
CA SER A 67 12.35 -11.88 1.80
C SER A 67 10.97 -12.05 2.41
N SER A 68 10.11 -11.05 2.26
CA SER A 68 8.66 -11.22 2.42
C SER A 68 7.94 -11.16 1.08
N ILE A 69 6.91 -11.97 0.93
CA ILE A 69 6.11 -11.98 -0.30
C ILE A 69 5.43 -10.63 -0.55
N ALA A 70 5.03 -9.94 0.52
CA ALA A 70 4.49 -8.58 0.42
C ALA A 70 5.52 -7.59 -0.14
N SER A 71 6.78 -7.66 0.31
CA SER A 71 7.86 -6.82 -0.22
C SER A 71 8.07 -7.07 -1.72
N VAL A 72 7.98 -8.32 -2.17
CA VAL A 72 8.03 -8.66 -3.60
C VAL A 72 6.84 -8.04 -4.35
N GLY A 73 5.63 -8.08 -3.79
CA GLY A 73 4.43 -7.50 -4.39
C GLY A 73 4.52 -5.98 -4.58
N PHE A 74 4.88 -5.26 -3.52
CA PHE A 74 5.16 -3.82 -3.62
C PHE A 74 6.29 -3.53 -4.61
N GLY A 75 7.34 -4.36 -4.59
CA GLY A 75 8.50 -4.23 -5.46
C GLY A 75 8.19 -4.41 -6.94
N LEU A 76 7.32 -5.33 -7.33
CA LEU A 76 6.89 -5.49 -8.73
C LEU A 76 6.23 -4.21 -9.26
N THR A 77 5.39 -3.58 -8.47
CA THR A 77 4.80 -2.26 -8.80
C THR A 77 5.87 -1.17 -8.81
N ALA A 78 6.76 -1.16 -7.82
CA ALA A 78 7.87 -0.18 -7.71
C ALA A 78 8.79 -0.22 -8.92
N ILE A 79 9.11 -1.41 -9.46
CA ILE A 79 9.96 -1.56 -10.64
C ILE A 79 9.28 -0.99 -11.88
N ALA A 80 7.97 -1.18 -12.04
CA ALA A 80 7.20 -0.55 -13.11
C ALA A 80 7.22 0.99 -13.01
N ILE A 81 7.06 1.54 -11.79
CA ILE A 81 7.20 2.97 -11.53
C ILE A 81 8.61 3.46 -11.90
N GLY A 82 9.65 2.71 -11.53
CA GLY A 82 11.04 3.05 -11.85
C GLY A 82 11.31 3.11 -13.35
N ALA A 83 10.72 2.22 -14.13
CA ALA A 83 10.79 2.24 -15.60
C ALA A 83 10.08 3.48 -16.17
N GLU A 84 8.86 3.77 -15.70
CA GLU A 84 8.09 4.95 -16.13
C GLU A 84 8.80 6.26 -15.80
N ARG A 85 9.43 6.35 -14.66
CA ARG A 85 10.21 7.51 -14.23
C ARG A 85 11.59 7.62 -14.87
N GLY A 86 12.03 6.60 -15.61
CA GLY A 86 13.37 6.57 -16.20
C GLY A 86 14.50 6.40 -15.17
N TRP A 87 14.19 5.90 -13.98
CA TRP A 87 15.20 5.59 -12.96
C TRP A 87 16.00 4.35 -13.30
N VAL A 88 15.42 3.46 -14.06
CA VAL A 88 16.03 2.32 -14.75
C VAL A 88 15.51 2.27 -16.17
N THR A 89 16.20 1.55 -17.08
CA THR A 89 15.67 1.38 -18.43
C THR A 89 14.47 0.44 -18.43
N TYR A 90 13.62 0.57 -19.44
CA TYR A 90 12.49 -0.34 -19.64
C TYR A 90 12.95 -1.81 -19.70
N GLU A 91 14.03 -2.07 -20.43
CA GLU A 91 14.60 -3.40 -20.62
C GLU A 91 15.11 -3.99 -19.30
N GLN A 92 15.80 -3.20 -18.49
CA GLN A 92 16.27 -3.63 -17.16
C GLN A 92 15.10 -4.00 -16.24
N ALA A 93 14.07 -3.15 -16.22
CA ALA A 93 12.87 -3.38 -15.42
C ALA A 93 12.10 -4.61 -15.91
N TYR A 94 11.90 -4.73 -17.22
CA TYR A 94 11.23 -5.87 -17.86
C TYR A 94 11.93 -7.20 -17.50
N GLU A 95 13.26 -7.27 -17.67
CA GLU A 95 14.05 -8.47 -17.35
C GLU A 95 13.92 -8.84 -15.87
N ARG A 96 14.03 -7.85 -14.97
CA ARG A 96 13.90 -8.08 -13.53
C ARG A 96 12.52 -8.61 -13.17
N VAL A 97 11.46 -8.00 -13.65
CA VAL A 97 10.07 -8.40 -13.38
C VAL A 97 9.79 -9.80 -13.95
N LEU A 98 10.20 -10.07 -15.18
CA LEU A 98 10.00 -11.38 -15.81
C LEU A 98 10.70 -12.47 -15.02
N GLY A 99 11.95 -12.24 -14.60
CA GLY A 99 12.71 -13.18 -13.77
C GLY A 99 12.08 -13.39 -12.40
N THR A 100 11.58 -12.35 -11.75
CA THR A 100 10.86 -12.44 -10.47
C THR A 100 9.60 -13.28 -10.61
N LEU A 101 8.79 -13.06 -11.67
CA LEU A 101 7.59 -13.85 -11.92
C LEU A 101 7.91 -15.32 -12.18
N ASN A 102 9.02 -15.61 -12.89
CA ASN A 102 9.50 -16.97 -13.08
C ASN A 102 9.90 -17.64 -11.75
N THR A 103 10.57 -16.93 -10.87
CA THR A 103 10.88 -17.38 -9.51
C THR A 103 9.64 -17.73 -8.73
N LEU A 104 8.64 -16.85 -8.73
CA LEU A 104 7.37 -17.07 -8.04
C LEU A 104 6.58 -18.27 -8.60
N LEU A 105 6.62 -18.48 -9.91
CA LEU A 105 5.93 -19.59 -10.57
C LEU A 105 6.59 -20.93 -10.31
N ASN A 106 7.93 -20.98 -10.32
CA ASN A 106 8.69 -22.23 -10.46
C ASN A 106 9.48 -22.63 -9.22
N ASN A 107 9.91 -21.68 -8.37
CA ASN A 107 10.85 -21.93 -7.28
C ASN A 107 10.27 -21.71 -5.89
N VAL A 108 9.35 -20.77 -5.74
CA VAL A 108 8.74 -20.43 -4.44
C VAL A 108 7.71 -21.47 -4.06
N PRO A 109 7.82 -22.08 -2.85
CA PRO A 109 6.83 -23.03 -2.37
C PRO A 109 5.47 -22.34 -2.14
N GLN A 110 4.41 -23.08 -2.40
CA GLN A 110 3.04 -22.58 -2.33
C GLN A 110 2.08 -23.70 -1.92
N GLU A 111 0.95 -23.31 -1.34
CA GLU A 111 -0.16 -24.20 -1.00
C GLU A 111 -1.43 -23.70 -1.71
N ASN A 112 -1.98 -24.48 -2.62
CA ASN A 112 -3.16 -24.07 -3.41
C ASN A 112 -3.03 -22.72 -4.13
N GLY A 113 -1.81 -22.36 -4.53
CA GLY A 113 -1.49 -21.09 -5.17
C GLY A 113 -1.09 -19.96 -4.23
N PHE A 114 -1.29 -20.11 -2.93
CA PHE A 114 -0.91 -19.12 -1.91
C PHE A 114 0.53 -19.33 -1.45
N PHE A 115 1.23 -18.24 -1.18
CA PHE A 115 2.63 -18.24 -0.77
C PHE A 115 2.81 -18.23 0.75
N TYR A 116 3.95 -18.77 1.20
CA TYR A 116 4.43 -18.53 2.55
C TYR A 116 4.86 -17.08 2.73
N HIS A 117 4.64 -16.53 3.91
CA HIS A 117 4.90 -15.12 4.24
C HIS A 117 6.37 -14.75 4.05
N PHE A 118 7.28 -15.53 4.65
CA PHE A 118 8.72 -15.28 4.59
C PHE A 118 9.47 -16.38 3.84
N LEU A 119 10.44 -15.96 3.06
CA LEU A 119 11.27 -16.81 2.21
C LEU A 119 12.74 -16.52 2.44
N ASP A 120 13.58 -17.55 2.22
CA ASP A 120 15.01 -17.38 2.11
C ASP A 120 15.35 -16.74 0.76
N MET A 121 16.15 -15.66 0.79
CA MET A 121 16.51 -14.86 -0.39
C MET A 121 17.25 -15.64 -1.48
N GLU A 122 18.05 -16.63 -1.11
CA GLU A 122 18.87 -17.38 -2.05
C GLU A 122 18.16 -18.63 -2.56
N THR A 123 17.58 -19.41 -1.65
CA THR A 123 17.00 -20.72 -1.96
C THR A 123 15.52 -20.66 -2.34
N ALA A 124 14.87 -19.53 -2.11
CA ALA A 124 13.42 -19.34 -2.22
C ALA A 124 12.58 -20.23 -1.30
N LYS A 125 13.18 -20.97 -0.37
CA LYS A 125 12.47 -21.84 0.56
C LYS A 125 11.74 -21.04 1.64
N ARG A 126 10.70 -21.66 2.22
CA ARG A 126 10.02 -21.16 3.41
C ARG A 126 11.02 -20.84 4.53
N ALA A 127 10.95 -19.65 5.10
CA ALA A 127 11.77 -19.21 6.24
C ALA A 127 10.95 -19.14 7.53
N TRP A 128 11.61 -19.34 8.69
CA TRP A 128 11.06 -19.17 10.03
C TRP A 128 9.80 -19.99 10.36
N ASN A 129 9.53 -21.07 9.63
CA ASN A 129 8.26 -21.78 9.70
C ASN A 129 7.05 -20.85 9.56
N SER A 130 7.18 -19.81 8.74
CA SER A 130 6.14 -18.83 8.49
C SER A 130 4.88 -19.49 7.91
N GLU A 131 3.76 -18.87 8.14
CA GLU A 131 2.46 -19.28 7.62
C GLU A 131 2.35 -19.06 6.11
N VAL A 132 1.43 -19.77 5.48
CA VAL A 132 0.88 -19.40 4.17
C VAL A 132 -0.06 -18.22 4.42
N SER A 133 0.25 -17.08 3.81
CA SER A 133 -0.46 -15.83 4.05
C SER A 133 -1.34 -15.46 2.86
N ILE A 134 -2.64 -15.36 3.11
CA ILE A 134 -3.60 -14.92 2.08
C ILE A 134 -3.39 -13.44 1.72
N ILE A 135 -3.15 -12.57 2.72
CA ILE A 135 -3.01 -11.13 2.47
C ILE A 135 -1.70 -10.81 1.74
N ASP A 136 -0.59 -11.40 2.14
CA ASP A 136 0.70 -11.18 1.49
C ASP A 136 0.71 -11.75 0.07
N THR A 137 0.04 -12.88 -0.16
CA THR A 137 -0.20 -13.41 -1.51
C THR A 137 -1.02 -12.42 -2.34
N ALA A 138 -2.08 -11.84 -1.78
CA ALA A 138 -2.89 -10.84 -2.50
C ALA A 138 -2.07 -9.60 -2.89
N ILE A 139 -1.20 -9.12 -2.00
CA ILE A 139 -0.26 -8.02 -2.31
C ILE A 139 0.68 -8.42 -3.45
N ALA A 140 1.24 -9.64 -3.42
CA ALA A 140 2.08 -10.15 -4.50
C ALA A 140 1.33 -10.20 -5.84
N LEU A 141 0.07 -10.62 -5.85
CA LEU A 141 -0.77 -10.65 -7.03
C LEU A 141 -1.11 -9.24 -7.54
N CYS A 142 -1.42 -8.30 -6.66
CA CYS A 142 -1.64 -6.90 -7.04
C CYS A 142 -0.41 -6.32 -7.74
N GLY A 143 0.79 -6.58 -7.20
CA GLY A 143 2.05 -6.18 -7.83
C GLY A 143 2.28 -6.84 -9.18
N ALA A 144 2.07 -8.16 -9.27
CA ALA A 144 2.22 -8.91 -10.51
C ALA A 144 1.25 -8.43 -11.60
N LEU A 145 -0.02 -8.22 -11.27
CA LEU A 145 -1.03 -7.75 -12.20
C LEU A 145 -0.75 -6.31 -12.67
N THR A 146 -0.26 -5.43 -11.78
CA THR A 146 0.16 -4.07 -12.15
C THR A 146 1.30 -4.12 -13.18
N ALA A 147 2.33 -4.90 -12.90
CA ALA A 147 3.45 -5.09 -13.82
C ALA A 147 2.99 -5.73 -15.14
N GLY A 148 2.07 -6.69 -15.08
CA GLY A 148 1.47 -7.31 -16.27
C GLY A 148 0.77 -6.31 -17.16
N GLU A 149 -0.02 -5.41 -16.60
CA GLU A 149 -0.70 -4.36 -17.37
C GLU A 149 0.26 -3.29 -17.92
N TYR A 150 1.35 -3.01 -17.19
CA TYR A 150 2.37 -2.05 -17.65
C TYR A 150 3.24 -2.59 -18.78
N PHE A 151 3.85 -3.77 -18.58
CA PHE A 151 4.78 -4.35 -19.53
C PHE A 151 4.12 -5.14 -20.66
N GLY A 152 2.94 -5.70 -20.44
CA GLY A 152 2.25 -6.54 -21.42
C GLY A 152 2.97 -7.85 -21.72
N GLY A 153 2.64 -8.47 -22.86
CA GLY A 153 3.33 -9.64 -23.40
C GLY A 153 3.49 -10.80 -22.41
N GLU A 154 4.69 -11.33 -22.34
CA GLU A 154 5.02 -12.48 -21.46
C GLU A 154 4.87 -12.15 -19.97
N VAL A 155 5.18 -10.92 -19.55
CA VAL A 155 5.00 -10.47 -18.16
C VAL A 155 3.53 -10.57 -17.77
N LYS A 156 2.62 -10.08 -18.63
CA LYS A 156 1.18 -10.18 -18.39
C LYS A 156 0.71 -11.63 -18.31
N GLN A 157 1.17 -12.48 -19.22
CA GLN A 157 0.81 -13.91 -19.24
C GLN A 157 1.22 -14.59 -17.92
N LYS A 158 2.43 -14.36 -17.44
CA LYS A 158 2.95 -14.95 -16.18
C LYS A 158 2.25 -14.40 -14.95
N ALA A 159 1.97 -13.10 -14.91
CA ALA A 159 1.19 -12.48 -13.84
C ALA A 159 -0.22 -13.09 -13.74
N GLU A 160 -0.89 -13.25 -14.88
CA GLU A 160 -2.20 -13.90 -14.93
C GLU A 160 -2.13 -15.38 -14.58
N GLN A 161 -1.07 -16.09 -14.94
CA GLN A 161 -0.86 -17.49 -14.56
C GLN A 161 -0.75 -17.63 -13.04
N LEU A 162 0.02 -16.74 -12.37
CA LEU A 162 0.08 -16.68 -10.91
C LEU A 162 -1.30 -16.48 -10.29
N TYR A 163 -2.04 -15.50 -10.79
CA TYR A 163 -3.37 -15.19 -10.30
C TYR A 163 -4.37 -16.32 -10.49
N LYS A 164 -4.40 -16.91 -11.69
CA LYS A 164 -5.35 -17.98 -12.05
C LYS A 164 -5.14 -19.28 -11.27
N ARG A 165 -3.93 -19.55 -10.76
CA ARG A 165 -3.66 -20.76 -9.99
C ARG A 165 -4.18 -20.72 -8.54
N VAL A 166 -4.52 -19.54 -8.02
CA VAL A 166 -4.92 -19.37 -6.62
C VAL A 166 -6.31 -19.91 -6.37
N ASN A 167 -6.42 -20.92 -5.52
CA ASN A 167 -7.68 -21.53 -5.09
C ASN A 167 -8.28 -20.77 -3.90
N TRP A 168 -8.94 -19.64 -4.17
CA TRP A 168 -9.52 -18.79 -3.14
C TRP A 168 -10.48 -19.50 -2.20
N PRO A 169 -11.40 -20.41 -2.68
CA PRO A 169 -12.29 -21.17 -1.80
C PRO A 169 -11.56 -21.99 -0.73
N TRP A 170 -10.30 -22.39 -0.95
CA TRP A 170 -9.53 -23.16 0.02
C TRP A 170 -9.30 -22.39 1.33
N PHE A 171 -9.21 -21.05 1.26
CA PHE A 171 -9.06 -20.18 2.45
C PHE A 171 -10.38 -19.75 3.07
N VAL A 172 -11.54 -20.21 2.59
CA VAL A 172 -12.85 -19.82 3.12
C VAL A 172 -13.29 -20.79 4.23
N ASP A 173 -13.59 -20.25 5.40
CA ASP A 173 -14.37 -20.97 6.41
C ASP A 173 -15.85 -20.87 6.06
N ASN A 174 -16.40 -21.98 5.53
CA ASN A 174 -17.80 -22.03 5.10
C ASN A 174 -18.82 -21.97 6.23
N LYS A 175 -18.41 -22.19 7.49
CA LYS A 175 -19.30 -22.11 8.67
C LYS A 175 -19.63 -20.67 9.02
N VAL A 176 -18.61 -19.81 9.03
CA VAL A 176 -18.75 -18.39 9.37
C VAL A 176 -18.76 -17.46 8.16
N LYS A 177 -18.53 -17.99 6.95
CA LYS A 177 -18.48 -17.24 5.69
C LYS A 177 -17.43 -16.13 5.70
N GLN A 178 -16.23 -16.45 6.17
CA GLN A 178 -15.09 -15.54 6.23
C GLN A 178 -13.83 -16.22 5.70
N PHE A 179 -12.88 -15.42 5.22
CA PHE A 179 -11.54 -15.92 4.96
C PHE A 179 -10.80 -16.18 6.28
N TYR A 180 -10.08 -17.30 6.35
CA TYR A 180 -9.02 -17.47 7.34
C TYR A 180 -7.90 -16.45 7.08
N MET A 181 -7.12 -16.10 8.12
CA MET A 181 -5.96 -15.21 7.98
C MET A 181 -4.71 -15.96 7.50
N ALA A 182 -4.52 -17.17 7.99
CA ALA A 182 -3.29 -17.93 7.81
C ALA A 182 -3.55 -19.43 7.75
N TYR A 183 -2.63 -20.15 7.12
CA TYR A 183 -2.52 -21.60 7.17
C TYR A 183 -1.09 -22.01 7.43
N SER A 184 -0.87 -23.03 8.23
CA SER A 184 0.43 -23.70 8.27
C SER A 184 0.25 -25.22 8.25
N PRO A 185 1.22 -25.97 7.63
CA PRO A 185 1.17 -27.43 7.65
C PRO A 185 1.12 -28.02 9.06
N GLU A 186 1.70 -27.31 10.04
CA GLU A 186 1.81 -27.75 11.43
C GLU A 186 0.54 -27.51 12.25
N LYS A 187 -0.24 -26.46 11.94
CA LYS A 187 -1.37 -26.00 12.77
C LYS A 187 -2.71 -25.93 12.04
N GLY A 188 -2.70 -26.09 10.69
CA GLY A 188 -3.90 -25.86 9.89
C GLY A 188 -4.26 -24.39 9.74
N PHE A 189 -5.53 -24.10 9.50
CA PHE A 189 -6.06 -22.76 9.36
C PHE A 189 -6.15 -22.02 10.70
N GLN A 190 -5.86 -20.72 10.69
CA GLN A 190 -5.80 -19.88 11.88
C GLN A 190 -6.38 -18.50 11.61
N GLY A 191 -7.12 -17.97 12.60
CA GLY A 191 -7.70 -16.62 12.57
C GLY A 191 -8.71 -16.41 11.46
N HIS A 192 -9.46 -15.33 11.54
CA HIS A 192 -10.40 -14.92 10.49
C HIS A 192 -10.25 -13.44 10.21
N TRP A 193 -10.50 -13.06 8.97
CA TRP A 193 -10.70 -11.66 8.59
C TRP A 193 -12.12 -11.24 9.00
N ASP A 194 -12.35 -11.18 10.31
CA ASP A 194 -13.65 -10.96 10.92
C ASP A 194 -13.94 -9.49 11.27
N PHE A 195 -12.93 -8.63 11.19
CA PHE A 195 -13.01 -7.21 11.47
C PHE A 195 -12.46 -6.40 10.29
N TYR A 196 -12.86 -5.13 10.15
CA TYR A 196 -12.32 -4.29 9.08
C TYR A 196 -10.81 -4.09 9.23
N ALA A 197 -10.08 -4.24 8.13
CA ALA A 197 -8.66 -3.94 8.00
C ALA A 197 -8.28 -3.74 6.50
N GLU A 198 -7.07 -4.12 6.10
CA GLU A 198 -6.53 -3.96 4.73
C GLU A 198 -7.04 -5.00 3.73
N GLN A 199 -7.96 -5.87 4.09
CA GLN A 199 -8.33 -7.10 3.37
C GLN A 199 -9.20 -6.92 2.12
N PHE A 200 -9.55 -5.71 1.69
CA PHE A 200 -10.45 -5.54 0.51
C PHE A 200 -9.95 -6.23 -0.74
N MET A 201 -8.64 -6.21 -0.95
CA MET A 201 -8.02 -6.88 -2.10
C MET A 201 -8.36 -8.38 -2.17
N LEU A 202 -8.55 -9.04 -1.02
CA LEU A 202 -8.93 -10.46 -0.97
C LEU A 202 -10.26 -10.70 -1.68
N TYR A 203 -11.25 -9.90 -1.36
CA TYR A 203 -12.61 -10.07 -1.89
C TYR A 203 -12.70 -9.77 -3.38
N PHE A 204 -12.04 -8.71 -3.83
CA PHE A 204 -12.07 -8.31 -5.24
C PHE A 204 -11.30 -9.31 -6.11
N LEU A 205 -10.11 -9.73 -5.68
CA LEU A 205 -9.33 -10.72 -6.41
C LEU A 205 -10.01 -12.08 -6.40
N ALA A 206 -10.57 -12.51 -5.28
CA ALA A 206 -11.28 -13.78 -5.19
C ALA A 206 -12.55 -13.82 -6.05
N ALA A 207 -13.37 -12.77 -5.99
CA ALA A 207 -14.59 -12.71 -6.80
C ALA A 207 -14.31 -12.60 -8.31
N GLY A 208 -13.19 -11.96 -8.67
CA GLY A 208 -12.78 -11.80 -10.08
C GLY A 208 -12.07 -13.01 -10.67
N SER A 209 -11.71 -14.02 -9.88
CA SER A 209 -10.96 -15.19 -10.35
C SER A 209 -11.72 -15.94 -11.44
N PRO A 210 -11.09 -16.21 -12.60
CA PRO A 210 -11.74 -16.97 -13.68
C PRO A 210 -11.69 -18.48 -13.47
N THR A 211 -10.90 -18.97 -12.51
CA THR A 211 -10.65 -20.40 -12.28
C THR A 211 -11.25 -20.89 -10.96
N PHE A 212 -10.97 -20.19 -9.86
CA PHE A 212 -11.40 -20.57 -8.51
C PHE A 212 -12.02 -19.36 -7.79
N PRO A 213 -13.19 -18.87 -8.26
CA PRO A 213 -13.82 -17.72 -7.63
C PRO A 213 -14.37 -18.08 -6.23
N ALA A 214 -14.34 -17.11 -5.33
CA ALA A 214 -15.04 -17.17 -4.05
C ALA A 214 -16.31 -16.30 -4.09
N ASP A 215 -17.22 -16.57 -3.14
CA ASP A 215 -18.48 -15.84 -3.03
C ASP A 215 -18.23 -14.34 -2.83
N PRO A 216 -18.71 -13.45 -3.71
CA PRO A 216 -18.57 -12.00 -3.53
C PRO A 216 -19.17 -11.47 -2.23
N ASN A 217 -20.12 -12.17 -1.63
CA ASN A 217 -20.76 -11.76 -0.38
C ASN A 217 -19.84 -11.90 0.84
N LEU A 218 -18.69 -12.58 0.71
CA LEU A 218 -17.65 -12.58 1.77
C LEU A 218 -17.22 -11.15 2.16
N PHE A 219 -17.26 -10.20 1.22
CA PHE A 219 -17.00 -8.78 1.50
C PHE A 219 -17.95 -8.19 2.55
N TYR A 220 -19.13 -8.74 2.72
CA TYR A 220 -20.14 -8.25 3.66
C TYR A 220 -20.15 -9.03 4.99
N SER A 221 -19.23 -9.95 5.21
CA SER A 221 -19.20 -10.82 6.40
C SER A 221 -18.36 -10.29 7.55
N PHE A 222 -17.41 -9.39 7.30
CA PHE A 222 -16.60 -8.81 8.38
C PHE A 222 -17.40 -7.76 9.18
N GLN A 223 -17.04 -7.60 10.46
CA GLN A 223 -17.69 -6.66 11.36
C GLN A 223 -17.34 -5.21 10.98
N ARG A 224 -18.36 -4.34 10.97
CA ARG A 224 -18.29 -2.92 10.63
C ARG A 224 -18.60 -2.09 11.86
N HIS A 225 -17.61 -1.97 12.74
CA HIS A 225 -17.73 -1.16 13.95
C HIS A 225 -17.54 0.32 13.66
N TYR A 226 -18.55 1.12 13.99
CA TYR A 226 -18.50 2.56 13.86
C TYR A 226 -18.01 3.20 15.16
N GLY A 227 -17.01 4.04 15.06
CA GLY A 227 -16.53 4.87 16.15
C GLY A 227 -16.15 6.26 15.67
N SER A 228 -15.74 7.12 16.59
CA SER A 228 -15.23 8.47 16.30
C SER A 228 -14.21 8.86 17.35
N TYR A 229 -13.38 9.84 17.04
CA TYR A 229 -12.42 10.42 17.97
C TYR A 229 -12.63 11.95 18.07
N GLY A 230 -12.54 12.47 19.29
CA GLY A 230 -12.48 13.92 19.54
C GLY A 230 -13.65 14.74 18.98
N GLY A 231 -14.86 14.17 18.97
CA GLY A 231 -16.04 14.82 18.39
C GLY A 231 -16.10 14.85 16.87
N GLY A 232 -15.18 14.13 16.19
CA GLY A 232 -15.17 14.03 14.73
C GLY A 232 -16.27 13.14 14.16
N LYS A 233 -16.32 13.06 12.83
CA LYS A 233 -17.25 12.16 12.11
C LYS A 233 -17.03 10.71 12.50
N ARG A 234 -18.11 9.91 12.50
CA ARG A 234 -18.03 8.46 12.70
C ARG A 234 -17.53 7.77 11.44
N PHE A 235 -16.74 6.70 11.64
CA PHE A 235 -16.22 5.86 10.56
C PHE A 235 -16.12 4.41 11.04
N ILE A 236 -16.01 3.49 10.07
CA ILE A 236 -15.76 2.07 10.34
C ILE A 236 -14.27 1.93 10.62
N HIS A 237 -13.93 1.49 11.85
CA HIS A 237 -12.55 1.43 12.28
C HIS A 237 -11.97 0.01 12.26
N SER A 238 -10.65 -0.09 12.19
CA SER A 238 -9.91 -1.33 12.31
C SER A 238 -9.65 -1.71 13.77
N TRP A 239 -9.19 -2.95 14.00
CA TRP A 239 -9.03 -3.47 15.36
C TRP A 239 -8.05 -2.67 16.21
N PHE A 240 -6.86 -2.35 15.66
CA PHE A 240 -5.85 -1.54 16.36
C PHE A 240 -5.91 -0.04 16.04
N GLY A 241 -6.73 0.38 15.10
CA GLY A 241 -6.71 1.76 14.61
C GLY A 241 -5.42 2.15 13.90
N SER A 242 -4.66 1.16 13.41
CA SER A 242 -3.44 1.35 12.60
C SER A 242 -3.78 1.92 11.24
N ILE A 243 -3.06 2.98 10.83
CA ILE A 243 -3.44 3.75 9.64
C ILE A 243 -3.25 2.96 8.33
N PHE A 244 -2.29 2.02 8.25
CA PHE A 244 -2.06 1.22 7.05
C PHE A 244 -3.31 0.43 6.63
N THR A 245 -4.16 0.06 7.57
CA THR A 245 -5.40 -0.69 7.31
C THR A 245 -6.39 0.10 6.45
N TYR A 246 -6.28 1.43 6.45
CA TYR A 246 -7.10 2.32 5.63
C TYR A 246 -6.41 2.71 4.31
N GLN A 247 -5.21 2.17 4.03
CA GLN A 247 -4.38 2.58 2.90
C GLN A 247 -4.08 1.45 1.92
N PHE A 248 -3.68 0.25 2.40
CA PHE A 248 -3.03 -0.77 1.57
C PHE A 248 -3.86 -1.19 0.37
N SER A 249 -5.13 -1.51 0.53
CA SER A 249 -5.98 -1.87 -0.62
C SER A 249 -6.13 -0.71 -1.62
N PHE A 250 -6.15 0.52 -1.13
CA PHE A 250 -6.30 1.72 -1.98
C PHE A 250 -5.05 2.06 -2.78
N ALA A 251 -3.90 1.46 -2.48
CA ALA A 251 -2.71 1.64 -3.30
C ALA A 251 -2.92 1.11 -4.73
N TRP A 252 -3.72 0.06 -4.90
CA TRP A 252 -4.04 -0.55 -6.19
C TRP A 252 -5.48 -0.30 -6.64
N PHE A 253 -6.45 -0.38 -5.72
CA PHE A 253 -7.88 -0.22 -6.02
C PHE A 253 -8.30 1.23 -5.91
N ASP A 254 -8.58 1.87 -7.05
CA ASP A 254 -9.19 3.20 -7.08
C ASP A 254 -10.69 3.12 -6.80
N LEU A 255 -11.06 3.32 -5.56
CA LEU A 255 -12.46 3.27 -5.11
C LEU A 255 -13.05 4.68 -4.91
N ARG A 256 -12.43 5.72 -5.47
CA ARG A 256 -12.97 7.09 -5.41
C ARG A 256 -14.35 7.16 -6.05
N ASN A 257 -15.26 7.87 -5.38
CA ASN A 257 -16.65 8.04 -5.84
C ASN A 257 -17.42 6.72 -6.01
N MET A 258 -17.08 5.70 -5.23
CA MET A 258 -17.79 4.43 -5.21
C MET A 258 -18.43 4.16 -3.85
N VAL A 259 -19.54 3.44 -3.87
CA VAL A 259 -20.21 2.91 -2.68
C VAL A 259 -20.48 1.43 -2.84
N ASP A 260 -20.46 0.70 -1.73
CA ASP A 260 -20.86 -0.70 -1.70
C ASP A 260 -22.40 -0.87 -1.63
N LYS A 261 -22.89 -2.12 -1.62
CA LYS A 261 -24.34 -2.42 -1.54
C LYS A 261 -25.01 -1.88 -0.29
N SER A 262 -24.24 -1.65 0.79
CA SER A 262 -24.73 -1.09 2.05
C SER A 262 -24.67 0.44 2.06
N GLY A 263 -24.23 1.06 0.98
CA GLY A 263 -24.10 2.53 0.86
C GLY A 263 -22.84 3.10 1.50
N VAL A 264 -21.87 2.28 1.88
CA VAL A 264 -20.62 2.75 2.48
C VAL A 264 -19.68 3.25 1.38
N ASP A 265 -19.23 4.49 1.53
CA ASP A 265 -18.10 5.07 0.79
C ASP A 265 -16.80 4.77 1.55
N TRP A 266 -16.07 3.80 1.06
CA TRP A 266 -14.83 3.36 1.72
C TRP A 266 -13.67 4.33 1.55
N TRP A 267 -13.66 5.14 0.49
CA TRP A 267 -12.70 6.23 0.33
C TRP A 267 -12.92 7.31 1.39
N GLU A 268 -14.14 7.79 1.53
CA GLU A 268 -14.51 8.78 2.57
C GLU A 268 -14.25 8.21 3.97
N ASN A 269 -14.53 6.92 4.19
CA ASN A 269 -14.20 6.24 5.44
C ASN A 269 -12.71 6.34 5.78
N SER A 270 -11.82 6.12 4.79
CA SER A 270 -10.37 6.25 4.97
C SER A 270 -9.96 7.71 5.23
N VAL A 271 -10.54 8.68 4.53
CA VAL A 271 -10.29 10.12 4.78
C VAL A 271 -10.61 10.48 6.22
N ILE A 272 -11.76 10.04 6.73
CA ILE A 272 -12.19 10.34 8.12
C ILE A 272 -11.26 9.64 9.12
N ALA A 273 -10.92 8.37 8.90
CA ALA A 273 -10.02 7.61 9.77
C ALA A 273 -8.62 8.24 9.86
N ILE A 274 -8.06 8.65 8.73
CA ILE A 274 -6.74 9.28 8.64
C ILE A 274 -6.75 10.65 9.31
N THR A 275 -7.80 11.45 9.08
CA THR A 275 -8.01 12.74 9.75
C THR A 275 -8.10 12.56 11.27
N SER A 276 -8.78 11.51 11.72
CA SER A 276 -8.89 11.16 13.14
C SER A 276 -7.53 10.77 13.75
N ASN A 277 -6.73 9.97 13.04
CA ASN A 277 -5.37 9.58 13.47
C ASN A 277 -4.47 10.82 13.64
N ARG A 278 -4.47 11.72 12.65
CA ARG A 278 -3.72 12.99 12.75
C ARG A 278 -4.21 13.85 13.91
N LYS A 279 -5.53 14.00 14.08
CA LYS A 279 -6.11 14.75 15.20
C LYS A 279 -5.67 14.19 16.55
N TYR A 280 -5.63 12.87 16.70
CA TYR A 280 -5.12 12.23 17.93
C TYR A 280 -3.70 12.67 18.25
N CYS A 281 -2.80 12.68 17.28
CA CYS A 281 -1.43 13.14 17.47
C CYS A 281 -1.37 14.63 17.85
N ILE A 282 -2.18 15.48 17.22
CA ILE A 282 -2.25 16.91 17.58
C ILE A 282 -2.72 17.10 19.03
N ASP A 283 -3.80 16.43 19.42
CA ASP A 283 -4.40 16.56 20.75
C ASP A 283 -3.47 16.03 21.86
N ASN A 284 -2.60 15.07 21.53
CA ASN A 284 -1.68 14.43 22.48
C ASN A 284 -0.23 14.95 22.41
N LYS A 285 0.03 16.05 21.69
CA LYS A 285 1.37 16.66 21.59
C LYS A 285 1.96 17.16 22.93
N GLY A 286 1.10 17.43 23.90
CA GLY A 286 1.51 17.74 25.27
C GLY A 286 1.99 16.55 26.07
N LYS A 287 1.52 15.35 25.73
CA LYS A 287 1.90 14.07 26.36
C LYS A 287 3.11 13.44 25.68
N PHE A 288 3.18 13.52 24.36
CA PHE A 288 4.26 12.96 23.54
C PHE A 288 4.90 14.06 22.69
N LYS A 289 6.19 14.33 22.92
CA LYS A 289 6.96 15.36 22.21
C LYS A 289 7.12 15.06 20.72
N THR A 290 7.09 13.77 20.37
CA THR A 290 7.19 13.34 18.97
C THR A 290 5.95 13.74 18.17
N PHE A 291 4.79 13.85 18.80
CA PHE A 291 3.52 14.13 18.13
C PHE A 291 3.32 15.61 17.83
N GLY A 292 2.60 15.90 16.76
CA GLY A 292 2.25 17.27 16.39
C GLY A 292 1.46 17.37 15.09
N GLU A 293 1.24 18.58 14.64
CA GLU A 293 0.52 18.88 13.41
C GLU A 293 1.17 18.26 12.17
N ASN A 294 2.51 18.17 12.18
CA ASN A 294 3.34 17.63 11.11
C ASN A 294 4.10 16.37 11.53
N SER A 295 3.71 15.72 12.63
CA SER A 295 4.27 14.44 13.08
C SER A 295 3.15 13.55 13.59
N TRP A 296 2.69 12.65 12.72
CA TRP A 296 1.49 11.85 12.89
C TRP A 296 1.50 10.62 11.96
N GLY A 297 0.46 9.82 12.02
CA GLY A 297 0.28 8.67 11.15
C GLY A 297 0.67 7.37 11.83
N LEU A 298 0.11 7.12 13.04
CA LEU A 298 0.43 5.92 13.81
C LEU A 298 -0.04 4.66 13.09
N THR A 299 0.93 3.79 12.83
CA THR A 299 0.71 2.50 12.16
C THR A 299 1.72 1.47 12.67
N ALA A 300 1.47 0.19 12.39
CA ALA A 300 2.44 -0.88 12.67
C ALA A 300 3.82 -0.51 12.11
N CYS A 301 4.85 -0.57 12.94
CA CYS A 301 6.22 -0.18 12.57
C CYS A 301 7.23 -0.67 13.63
N ASP A 302 8.52 -0.48 13.36
CA ASP A 302 9.55 -0.62 14.38
C ASP A 302 9.37 0.41 15.50
N GLY A 303 9.58 0.00 16.72
CA GLY A 303 9.63 0.85 17.89
C GLY A 303 10.90 0.66 18.70
N PRO A 304 11.11 1.44 19.76
CA PRO A 304 12.29 1.31 20.63
C PRO A 304 12.50 -0.08 21.25
N LYS A 305 11.44 -0.88 21.32
CA LYS A 305 11.44 -2.23 21.89
C LYS A 305 11.33 -3.33 20.83
N GLY A 306 11.40 -3.00 19.55
CA GLY A 306 11.18 -3.91 18.42
C GLY A 306 9.92 -3.56 17.64
N TYR A 307 9.60 -4.37 16.63
CA TYR A 307 8.41 -4.18 15.82
C TYR A 307 7.13 -4.32 16.66
N GLU A 308 6.21 -3.36 16.52
CA GLU A 308 4.94 -3.35 17.23
C GLU A 308 3.76 -3.18 16.24
N GLY A 309 3.01 -4.24 16.06
CA GLY A 309 1.86 -4.28 15.14
C GLY A 309 0.63 -3.50 15.63
N ARG A 310 0.57 -3.16 16.92
CA ARG A 310 -0.60 -2.50 17.53
C ARG A 310 -0.52 -0.98 17.54
N TYR A 311 0.57 -0.38 17.05
CA TYR A 311 0.61 1.08 16.91
C TYR A 311 -0.58 1.57 16.10
N GLY A 312 -1.38 2.43 16.72
CA GLY A 312 -2.61 2.96 16.15
C GLY A 312 -3.24 4.01 17.06
N THR A 313 -4.42 4.45 16.69
CA THR A 313 -5.16 5.47 17.45
C THR A 313 -6.60 5.03 17.68
N PRO A 314 -7.29 5.59 18.72
CA PRO A 314 -8.72 5.36 18.89
C PRO A 314 -9.52 5.94 17.69
N PRO A 315 -10.70 5.35 17.37
CA PRO A 315 -11.30 4.17 18.00
C PRO A 315 -10.60 2.87 17.62
N SER A 316 -10.61 1.89 18.55
CA SER A 316 -9.98 0.58 18.37
C SER A 316 -10.72 -0.51 19.15
N GLY A 317 -10.72 -1.74 18.63
CA GLY A 317 -11.40 -2.86 19.25
C GLY A 317 -12.87 -2.60 19.58
N TYR A 318 -13.41 -3.33 20.52
CA TYR A 318 -14.79 -3.12 20.99
C TYR A 318 -14.90 -2.01 22.05
N ASN A 319 -13.87 -1.83 22.87
CA ASN A 319 -13.87 -0.96 24.03
C ASN A 319 -12.85 0.18 23.94
N ASN A 320 -12.33 0.44 22.76
CA ASN A 320 -11.34 1.48 22.52
C ASN A 320 -10.02 1.29 23.27
N ASP A 321 -9.57 0.04 23.43
CA ASP A 321 -8.45 -0.39 24.27
C ASP A 321 -7.40 -1.24 23.55
N GLN A 322 -7.51 -1.40 22.23
CA GLN A 322 -6.63 -2.30 21.47
C GLN A 322 -5.43 -1.60 20.81
N HIS A 323 -5.45 -0.29 20.67
CA HIS A 323 -4.32 0.49 20.14
C HIS A 323 -3.18 0.60 21.16
N TYR A 324 -1.95 0.71 20.65
CA TYR A 324 -0.76 0.96 21.46
C TYR A 324 -0.09 2.27 21.05
N VAL A 325 0.32 3.06 22.03
CA VAL A 325 0.93 4.39 21.83
C VAL A 325 2.05 4.58 22.85
N ASP A 326 3.24 4.93 22.38
CA ASP A 326 4.39 5.25 23.23
C ASP A 326 5.16 6.52 22.76
N GLY A 327 4.62 7.21 21.77
CA GLY A 327 5.26 8.37 21.14
C GLY A 327 5.99 8.04 19.83
N THR A 328 6.03 6.79 19.39
CA THR A 328 6.65 6.40 18.12
C THR A 328 5.82 6.86 16.92
N VAL A 329 6.48 7.44 15.92
CA VAL A 329 5.86 7.90 14.67
C VAL A 329 6.63 7.36 13.47
N PRO A 330 5.97 6.60 12.57
CA PRO A 330 6.54 6.17 11.30
C PRO A 330 6.20 7.17 10.17
N PRO A 331 7.17 7.64 9.39
CA PRO A 331 6.90 8.50 8.24
C PRO A 331 5.96 7.88 7.19
N ALA A 332 5.97 6.55 7.05
CA ALA A 332 5.10 5.84 6.13
C ALA A 332 3.60 6.06 6.38
N GLY A 333 3.20 6.31 7.62
CA GLY A 333 1.81 6.60 7.95
C GLY A 333 1.31 7.89 7.28
N ALA A 334 2.09 8.96 7.34
CA ALA A 334 1.76 10.21 6.65
C ALA A 334 1.96 10.08 5.12
N ALA A 335 3.06 9.46 4.68
CA ALA A 335 3.34 9.28 3.25
C ALA A 335 2.26 8.46 2.54
N GLY A 336 1.83 7.33 3.12
CA GLY A 336 0.75 6.50 2.60
C GLY A 336 -0.63 7.17 2.61
N SER A 337 -0.76 8.29 3.33
CA SER A 337 -2.00 9.09 3.41
C SER A 337 -2.09 10.20 2.35
N ILE A 338 -1.07 10.40 1.53
CA ILE A 338 -0.96 11.58 0.65
C ILE A 338 -2.12 11.73 -0.33
N VAL A 339 -2.70 10.63 -0.79
CA VAL A 339 -3.85 10.67 -1.71
C VAL A 339 -5.16 11.08 -1.00
N PHE A 340 -5.21 10.95 0.33
CA PHE A 340 -6.38 11.29 1.16
C PHE A 340 -6.26 12.69 1.78
N LEU A 341 -5.06 13.05 2.26
CA LEU A 341 -4.73 14.32 2.90
C LEU A 341 -3.41 14.86 2.34
N PRO A 342 -3.39 15.36 1.09
CA PRO A 342 -2.15 15.71 0.41
C PRO A 342 -1.34 16.81 1.11
N ASP A 343 -1.96 17.91 1.50
CA ASP A 343 -1.23 19.03 2.09
C ASP A 343 -0.61 18.67 3.45
N GLU A 344 -1.36 17.96 4.29
CA GLU A 344 -0.90 17.50 5.60
C GLU A 344 0.20 16.44 5.50
N SER A 345 0.11 15.56 4.51
CA SER A 345 1.13 14.53 4.25
C SER A 345 2.43 15.14 3.76
N ILE A 346 2.36 16.06 2.82
CA ILE A 346 3.54 16.78 2.30
C ILE A 346 4.21 17.58 3.42
N ALA A 347 3.42 18.32 4.20
CA ALA A 347 3.94 19.10 5.35
C ALA A 347 4.63 18.19 6.37
N ALA A 348 4.11 16.99 6.62
CA ALA A 348 4.74 16.01 7.51
C ALA A 348 6.08 15.52 6.96
N LEU A 349 6.15 15.13 5.69
CA LEU A 349 7.38 14.65 5.06
C LEU A 349 8.47 15.73 5.04
N GLU A 350 8.13 16.98 4.70
CA GLU A 350 9.04 18.11 4.75
C GLU A 350 9.54 18.39 6.19
N TYR A 351 8.63 18.28 7.17
CA TYR A 351 8.95 18.45 8.59
C TYR A 351 9.94 17.40 9.08
N TYR A 352 9.73 16.12 8.76
CA TYR A 352 10.66 15.04 9.12
C TYR A 352 12.02 15.25 8.51
N TYR A 353 12.07 15.56 7.21
CA TYR A 353 13.32 15.76 6.48
C TYR A 353 14.13 16.92 7.04
N LYS A 354 13.47 18.03 7.36
CA LYS A 354 14.13 19.25 7.88
C LYS A 354 14.60 19.10 9.32
N ASN A 355 13.82 18.44 10.19
CA ASN A 355 14.04 18.49 11.63
C ASN A 355 14.73 17.24 12.20
N TYR A 356 14.70 16.11 11.48
CA TYR A 356 15.23 14.85 11.98
C TYR A 356 16.18 14.20 10.97
N PRO A 357 17.41 14.74 10.80
CA PRO A 357 18.37 14.18 9.83
C PRO A 357 18.76 12.73 10.12
N GLN A 358 18.70 12.28 11.38
CA GLN A 358 18.96 10.87 11.75
C GLN A 358 17.89 9.89 11.23
N LEU A 359 16.69 10.39 10.92
CA LEU A 359 15.60 9.62 10.35
C LEU A 359 15.81 9.35 8.86
N TRP A 360 16.67 10.12 8.19
CA TRP A 360 16.99 9.99 6.77
C TRP A 360 18.22 9.12 6.55
N GLY A 361 18.14 8.18 5.60
CA GLY A 361 19.21 7.23 5.30
C GLY A 361 19.35 6.90 3.83
N LYS A 362 20.00 5.77 3.57
CA LYS A 362 20.28 5.27 2.21
C LYS A 362 19.01 5.17 1.36
N TYR A 363 17.91 4.73 1.95
CA TYR A 363 16.63 4.49 1.29
C TYR A 363 15.55 5.50 1.69
N GLY A 364 15.94 6.75 1.99
CA GLY A 364 15.02 7.78 2.43
C GLY A 364 14.69 7.67 3.91
N PHE A 365 13.45 7.92 4.28
CA PHE A 365 13.03 7.80 5.67
C PHE A 365 13.16 6.36 6.18
N LYS A 366 13.85 6.23 7.33
CA LYS A 366 13.86 5.01 8.14
C LYS A 366 12.48 4.77 8.73
N ASP A 367 12.26 3.58 9.26
CA ASP A 367 10.93 3.09 9.56
C ASP A 367 10.15 3.94 10.57
N ALA A 368 10.80 4.38 11.65
CA ALA A 368 10.15 5.20 12.67
C ALA A 368 11.14 5.97 13.55
N TYR A 369 10.63 6.88 14.36
CA TYR A 369 11.40 7.61 15.37
C TYR A 369 10.56 7.89 16.61
N ASN A 370 11.27 8.16 17.74
CA ASN A 370 10.66 8.50 19.02
C ASN A 370 11.61 9.38 19.83
N ILE A 371 11.26 10.65 20.03
CA ILE A 371 12.07 11.59 20.82
C ILE A 371 11.62 11.69 22.29
N ASP A 372 10.60 10.94 22.68
CA ASP A 372 10.16 10.87 24.08
C ASP A 372 11.03 9.93 24.91
N VAL A 373 11.70 8.96 24.29
CA VAL A 373 12.69 8.10 24.95
C VAL A 373 14.05 8.79 25.04
N LYS A 374 14.89 8.34 25.98
CA LYS A 374 16.23 8.91 26.18
C LYS A 374 17.30 7.80 26.10
N PRO A 375 18.30 7.92 25.21
CA PRO A 375 18.42 8.96 24.15
C PRO A 375 17.28 8.84 23.14
N ALA A 376 17.05 9.91 22.34
CA ALA A 376 16.09 9.88 21.25
C ALA A 376 16.38 8.69 20.31
N TRP A 377 15.34 7.96 19.95
CA TRP A 377 15.46 6.74 19.17
C TRP A 377 15.07 6.96 17.71
N TYR A 378 15.84 6.37 16.81
CA TYR A 378 15.59 6.32 15.38
C TYR A 378 15.78 4.89 14.90
N ALA A 379 14.83 4.36 14.13
CA ALA A 379 14.97 3.04 13.52
C ALA A 379 16.26 2.95 12.71
N GLN A 380 16.86 1.77 12.66
CA GLN A 380 18.01 1.52 11.80
C GLN A 380 17.57 1.03 10.42
N ASP A 381 16.49 0.27 10.40
CA ASP A 381 15.95 -0.36 9.20
C ASP A 381 14.93 0.54 8.48
N VAL A 382 14.79 0.26 7.19
CA VAL A 382 13.55 0.48 6.42
C VAL A 382 12.86 -0.86 6.25
N ILE A 383 11.52 -0.87 6.18
CA ILE A 383 10.71 -2.08 5.97
C ILE A 383 10.06 -2.01 4.59
N GLY A 384 10.08 -3.11 3.85
CA GLY A 384 9.62 -3.17 2.47
C GLY A 384 8.18 -2.73 2.29
N ILE A 385 7.25 -3.18 3.15
CA ILE A 385 5.84 -2.78 3.06
C ILE A 385 5.64 -1.28 3.31
N ASP A 386 6.44 -0.68 4.19
CA ASP A 386 6.37 0.76 4.50
C ASP A 386 6.97 1.61 3.39
N LYS A 387 8.09 1.18 2.80
CA LYS A 387 8.62 1.81 1.58
C LYS A 387 7.68 1.64 0.39
N GLY A 388 6.98 0.51 0.32
CA GLY A 388 6.01 0.20 -0.72
C GLY A 388 4.80 1.11 -0.68
N ILE A 389 4.10 1.20 0.44
CA ILE A 389 2.94 2.08 0.55
C ILE A 389 3.33 3.55 0.34
N THR A 390 4.50 3.95 0.82
CA THR A 390 5.05 5.30 0.59
C THR A 390 5.19 5.59 -0.91
N LEU A 391 5.92 4.74 -1.64
CA LEU A 391 6.17 4.95 -3.07
C LEU A 391 4.88 4.91 -3.90
N LEU A 392 4.06 3.88 -3.70
CA LEU A 392 2.85 3.70 -4.50
C LEU A 392 1.86 4.85 -4.31
N MET A 393 1.68 5.33 -3.07
CA MET A 393 0.75 6.41 -2.78
C MET A 393 1.26 7.77 -3.25
N ILE A 394 2.55 8.05 -3.11
CA ILE A 394 3.15 9.26 -3.69
C ILE A 394 2.99 9.23 -5.22
N GLU A 395 3.21 8.09 -5.86
CA GLU A 395 3.06 7.98 -7.31
C GLU A 395 1.60 8.10 -7.76
N ASN A 396 0.65 7.54 -7.01
CA ASN A 396 -0.76 7.75 -7.26
C ASN A 396 -1.17 9.22 -7.12
N TYR A 397 -0.62 9.93 -6.13
CA TYR A 397 -0.84 11.36 -5.97
C TYR A 397 -0.28 12.15 -7.17
N ARG A 398 0.92 11.81 -7.64
CA ARG A 398 1.63 12.52 -8.72
C ARG A 398 1.05 12.26 -10.11
N SER A 399 0.64 11.02 -10.41
CA SER A 399 0.34 10.60 -11.77
C SER A 399 -0.78 9.57 -11.90
N GLU A 400 -1.36 9.11 -10.78
CA GLU A 400 -2.34 8.01 -10.74
C GLU A 400 -1.80 6.70 -11.38
N PHE A 401 -0.49 6.52 -11.45
CA PHE A 401 0.15 5.45 -12.21
C PHE A 401 -0.33 4.06 -11.81
N VAL A 402 -0.32 3.73 -10.50
CA VAL A 402 -0.69 2.40 -10.05
C VAL A 402 -2.16 2.13 -10.36
N TRP A 403 -3.04 3.08 -10.06
CA TRP A 403 -4.47 2.98 -10.39
C TRP A 403 -4.70 2.84 -11.88
N LYS A 404 -4.02 3.65 -12.70
CA LYS A 404 -4.13 3.63 -14.17
C LYS A 404 -3.84 2.25 -14.75
N TYR A 405 -2.80 1.57 -14.28
CA TYR A 405 -2.43 0.26 -14.81
C TYR A 405 -3.18 -0.88 -14.14
N PHE A 406 -3.21 -0.95 -12.81
CA PHE A 406 -3.88 -2.04 -12.11
C PHE A 406 -5.38 -2.14 -12.45
N MET A 407 -6.08 -1.01 -12.47
CA MET A 407 -7.51 -0.97 -12.76
C MET A 407 -7.88 -1.31 -14.21
N LYS A 408 -6.91 -1.41 -15.13
CA LYS A 408 -7.15 -1.93 -16.50
C LYS A 408 -7.40 -3.44 -16.53
N ASN A 409 -6.99 -4.15 -15.49
CA ASN A 409 -7.12 -5.60 -15.47
C ASN A 409 -8.58 -6.02 -15.43
N ALA A 410 -9.00 -6.85 -16.41
CA ALA A 410 -10.40 -7.26 -16.56
C ALA A 410 -10.91 -8.09 -15.37
N TYR A 411 -10.06 -8.90 -14.75
CA TYR A 411 -10.43 -9.70 -13.59
C TYR A 411 -10.65 -8.83 -12.36
N VAL A 412 -9.83 -7.81 -12.18
CA VAL A 412 -9.98 -6.82 -11.11
C VAL A 412 -11.31 -6.08 -11.26
N GLN A 413 -11.64 -5.59 -12.45
CA GLN A 413 -12.90 -4.93 -12.73
C GLN A 413 -14.10 -5.85 -12.48
N SER A 414 -14.03 -7.08 -12.96
CA SER A 414 -15.05 -8.10 -12.72
C SER A 414 -15.26 -8.37 -11.23
N GLY A 415 -14.19 -8.44 -10.45
CA GLY A 415 -14.26 -8.64 -9.00
C GLY A 415 -14.97 -7.52 -8.26
N ILE A 416 -14.60 -6.27 -8.57
CA ILE A 416 -15.23 -5.07 -7.99
C ILE A 416 -16.73 -5.04 -8.31
N GLU A 417 -17.09 -5.31 -9.56
CA GLU A 417 -18.49 -5.35 -10.02
C GLU A 417 -19.29 -6.46 -9.31
N LYS A 418 -18.75 -7.68 -9.23
CA LYS A 418 -19.40 -8.83 -8.57
C LYS A 418 -19.62 -8.60 -7.07
N VAL A 419 -18.67 -7.95 -6.39
CA VAL A 419 -18.84 -7.52 -5.00
C VAL A 419 -19.93 -6.47 -4.86
N GLY A 420 -20.20 -5.71 -5.91
CA GLY A 420 -21.30 -4.75 -5.97
C GLY A 420 -20.93 -3.33 -5.59
N LEU A 421 -19.66 -2.97 -5.74
CA LEU A 421 -19.27 -1.57 -5.70
C LEU A 421 -19.73 -0.88 -6.98
N LYS A 422 -20.29 0.31 -6.84
CA LYS A 422 -20.78 1.13 -7.96
C LYS A 422 -20.49 2.59 -7.71
N LYS A 423 -20.40 3.37 -8.79
CA LYS A 423 -20.25 4.83 -8.69
C LYS A 423 -21.42 5.42 -7.93
N LYS A 424 -21.14 6.48 -7.17
CA LYS A 424 -22.18 7.34 -6.58
C LYS A 424 -22.97 8.01 -7.71
N ASN A 425 -24.26 8.11 -7.52
CA ASN A 425 -25.15 8.87 -8.43
C ASN A 425 -24.90 10.38 -8.27
#